data_36b21d5b9f88ff230cf98a5b214eea21
#
_entry.id   36b21d5b9f88ff230cf98a5b214eea21
#
_cell.length_a   1.000
_cell.length_b   1.000
_cell.length_c   1.000
_cell.angle_alpha   90.00
_cell.angle_beta   90.00
_cell.angle_gamma   90.00
#
_symmetry.space_group_name_H-M   'P 1'
#
loop_
_entity.id
_entity.type
_entity.pdbx_description
1 polymer ?
#
loop_
_entity_poly.entity_id
_entity_poly.type
_entity_poly.pdbx_seq_one_letter_code
_entity_poly.pdbx_strand_id
1 'polypeptide(L)'
;VNALRSVGIPARQVYVPRWSHCDDNHAWVELLCDGKWYFTGACEPLMILNKGWFTNASSRAMMVHSRLFDLFPAEGEDVIGKEGAAVMLNQTARYARVKTVSVKVTDKEGAAVKGAQVQFLVLNMGEYFPIAKAETDENGTVSLVTGFGSVRVLAFRPEMEGFAQADLDTRAQDEISLTLIGEAVEAEDWRAVDVIAPVDTPVNPDMPTPEQKAEGTRRLNEANKIRKEKKENWVNPELTAFLAGEDEKELRQAMVDVLSEKDHTD
;
A
#
# COMPACT_ATOMS: atom_id res chain seq x y z
N VAL A 1 3.77 -14.56 -5.01
CA VAL A 1 4.57 -14.09 -6.15
C VAL A 1 5.51 -15.18 -6.62
N ASN A 2 6.43 -15.69 -5.77
CA ASN A 2 7.46 -16.64 -6.17
C ASN A 2 6.89 -17.92 -6.79
N ALA A 3 5.83 -18.50 -6.22
CA ALA A 3 5.18 -19.70 -6.77
C ALA A 3 4.64 -19.49 -8.20
N LEU A 4 4.08 -18.30 -8.49
CA LEU A 4 3.62 -17.97 -9.85
C LEU A 4 4.80 -17.82 -10.80
N ARG A 5 5.83 -17.10 -10.38
CA ARG A 5 7.06 -16.90 -11.21
C ARG A 5 7.79 -18.20 -11.50
N SER A 6 7.82 -19.16 -10.57
CA SER A 6 8.48 -20.46 -10.77
C SER A 6 7.82 -21.31 -11.86
N VAL A 7 6.57 -21.04 -12.21
CA VAL A 7 5.85 -21.69 -13.31
C VAL A 7 5.68 -20.78 -14.54
N GLY A 8 6.48 -19.69 -14.62
CA GLY A 8 6.50 -18.80 -15.77
C GLY A 8 5.37 -17.75 -15.84
N ILE A 9 4.59 -17.59 -14.78
CA ILE A 9 3.53 -16.56 -14.71
C ILE A 9 4.12 -15.28 -14.14
N PRO A 10 4.17 -14.17 -14.90
CA PRO A 10 4.58 -12.88 -14.37
C PRO A 10 3.66 -12.45 -13.22
N ALA A 11 4.24 -12.10 -12.09
CA ALA A 11 3.48 -11.72 -10.91
C ALA A 11 4.23 -10.63 -10.13
N ARG A 12 3.46 -9.78 -9.44
CA ARG A 12 4.00 -8.72 -8.60
C ARG A 12 3.20 -8.60 -7.31
N GLN A 13 3.81 -8.01 -6.32
CA GLN A 13 3.13 -7.63 -5.09
C GLN A 13 2.55 -6.23 -5.26
N VAL A 14 1.35 -6.04 -4.72
CA VAL A 14 0.61 -4.78 -4.73
C VAL A 14 0.30 -4.40 -3.29
N TYR A 15 0.36 -3.12 -2.98
CA TYR A 15 0.22 -2.59 -1.63
C TYR A 15 -0.82 -1.48 -1.56
N VAL A 16 -1.60 -1.47 -0.49
CA VAL A 16 -2.16 -0.25 0.08
C VAL A 16 -1.28 0.11 1.28
N PRO A 17 -0.49 1.19 1.21
CA PRO A 17 0.46 1.52 2.27
C PRO A 17 -0.24 1.85 3.58
N ARG A 18 -1.40 2.52 3.50
CA ARG A 18 -2.28 2.83 4.61
C ARG A 18 -3.71 2.97 4.10
N TRP A 19 -4.65 2.38 4.82
CA TRP A 19 -6.07 2.63 4.59
C TRP A 19 -6.46 4.01 5.11
N SER A 20 -7.42 4.65 4.45
CA SER A 20 -8.04 5.89 4.93
C SER A 20 -9.30 5.65 5.77
N HIS A 21 -9.75 4.40 5.89
CA HIS A 21 -10.99 4.04 6.59
C HIS A 21 -10.78 3.16 7.84
N CYS A 22 -9.56 2.71 8.09
CA CYS A 22 -9.19 1.96 9.29
C CYS A 22 -7.67 1.98 9.49
N ASP A 23 -7.22 1.79 10.73
CA ASP A 23 -5.81 1.78 11.12
C ASP A 23 -5.14 0.47 10.73
N ASP A 24 -4.83 0.32 9.43
CA ASP A 24 -4.17 -0.87 8.88
C ASP A 24 -3.59 -0.57 7.49
N ASN A 25 -2.94 -1.57 6.92
CA ASN A 25 -2.47 -1.63 5.54
C ASN A 25 -2.81 -3.00 4.94
N HIS A 26 -2.54 -3.23 3.66
CA HIS A 26 -2.68 -4.56 3.07
C HIS A 26 -1.77 -4.75 1.86
N ALA A 27 -1.44 -6.02 1.57
CA ALA A 27 -0.72 -6.41 0.39
C ALA A 27 -1.30 -7.70 -0.21
N TRP A 28 -1.35 -7.76 -1.53
CA TRP A 28 -1.82 -8.93 -2.27
C TRP A 28 -0.98 -9.16 -3.53
N VAL A 29 -1.40 -10.07 -4.37
CA VAL A 29 -0.67 -10.46 -5.58
C VAL A 29 -1.45 -10.07 -6.82
N GLU A 30 -0.78 -9.48 -7.79
CA GLU A 30 -1.22 -9.42 -9.18
C GLU A 30 -0.44 -10.41 -10.03
N LEU A 31 -1.12 -10.97 -11.03
CA LEU A 31 -0.56 -11.88 -12.03
C LEU A 31 -1.00 -11.47 -13.43
N LEU A 32 -0.10 -11.65 -14.39
CA LEU A 32 -0.37 -11.32 -15.79
C LEU A 32 -0.77 -12.59 -16.56
N CYS A 33 -1.98 -12.57 -17.12
CA CYS A 33 -2.47 -13.61 -18.02
C CYS A 33 -3.08 -12.96 -19.26
N ASP A 34 -2.74 -13.47 -20.44
CA ASP A 34 -3.28 -13.00 -21.73
C ASP A 34 -3.21 -11.47 -21.90
N GLY A 35 -2.08 -10.88 -21.47
CA GLY A 35 -1.85 -9.44 -21.55
C GLY A 35 -2.63 -8.57 -20.54
N LYS A 36 -3.33 -9.20 -19.59
CA LYS A 36 -4.10 -8.51 -18.56
C LYS A 36 -3.63 -8.86 -17.17
N TRP A 37 -3.59 -7.86 -16.30
CA TRP A 37 -3.32 -8.05 -14.89
C TRP A 37 -4.59 -8.42 -14.14
N TYR A 38 -4.51 -9.47 -13.35
CA TYR A 38 -5.52 -9.96 -12.43
C TYR A 38 -4.97 -9.97 -11.01
N PHE A 39 -5.84 -9.89 -10.01
CA PHE A 39 -5.39 -10.01 -8.62
C PHE A 39 -5.98 -11.22 -7.91
N THR A 40 -5.30 -11.65 -6.85
CA THR A 40 -5.74 -12.70 -5.94
C THR A 40 -5.17 -12.46 -4.54
N GLY A 41 -5.84 -12.97 -3.52
CA GLY A 41 -5.32 -12.99 -2.16
C GLY A 41 -4.04 -13.84 -2.07
N ALA A 42 -3.12 -13.44 -1.20
CA ALA A 42 -1.82 -14.11 -1.07
C ALA A 42 -1.93 -15.43 -0.27
N CYS A 43 -2.67 -15.39 0.85
CA CYS A 43 -2.80 -16.51 1.78
C CYS A 43 -4.15 -17.23 1.67
N GLU A 44 -5.17 -16.52 1.23
CA GLU A 44 -6.56 -16.98 1.08
C GLU A 44 -7.10 -16.69 -0.33
N PRO A 45 -6.54 -17.31 -1.37
CA PRO A 45 -7.00 -17.09 -2.73
C PRO A 45 -8.41 -17.63 -2.93
N LEU A 46 -9.28 -16.83 -3.54
CA LEU A 46 -10.59 -17.30 -3.99
C LEU A 46 -10.46 -18.07 -5.31
N MET A 47 -11.51 -18.83 -5.66
CA MET A 47 -11.53 -19.63 -6.90
C MET A 47 -11.60 -18.82 -8.17
N ILE A 48 -11.91 -17.53 -8.07
CA ILE A 48 -11.92 -16.60 -9.20
C ILE A 48 -10.92 -15.47 -8.97
N LEU A 49 -10.30 -15.03 -10.04
CA LEU A 49 -9.43 -13.87 -10.03
C LEU A 49 -10.23 -12.58 -9.85
N ASN A 50 -9.53 -11.50 -9.47
CA ASN A 50 -10.10 -10.19 -9.16
C ASN A 50 -11.09 -10.20 -7.99
N LYS A 51 -10.92 -11.16 -7.08
CA LYS A 51 -11.67 -11.25 -5.82
C LYS A 51 -10.77 -11.59 -4.64
N GLY A 52 -11.09 -10.98 -3.53
CA GLY A 52 -10.53 -11.23 -2.21
C GLY A 52 -11.48 -10.66 -1.16
N TRP A 53 -11.26 -10.95 0.10
CA TRP A 53 -12.00 -10.32 1.21
C TRP A 53 -11.84 -8.78 1.17
N PHE A 54 -10.71 -8.33 0.66
CA PHE A 54 -10.33 -6.91 0.55
C PHE A 54 -10.91 -6.21 -0.69
N THR A 55 -11.73 -6.85 -1.51
CA THR A 55 -12.27 -6.24 -2.75
C THR A 55 -12.99 -4.92 -2.48
N ASN A 56 -13.85 -4.86 -1.45
CA ASN A 56 -14.52 -3.62 -1.07
C ASN A 56 -13.54 -2.64 -0.41
N ALA A 57 -12.67 -3.12 0.47
CA ALA A 57 -11.67 -2.29 1.12
C ALA A 57 -10.73 -1.62 0.11
N SER A 58 -10.29 -2.34 -0.93
CA SER A 58 -9.42 -1.78 -1.97
C SER A 58 -10.09 -0.68 -2.80
N SER A 59 -11.43 -0.71 -2.93
CA SER A 59 -12.17 0.36 -3.59
C SER A 59 -12.25 1.67 -2.79
N ARG A 60 -11.88 1.62 -1.51
CA ARG A 60 -11.74 2.80 -0.63
C ARG A 60 -10.29 3.28 -0.50
N ALA A 61 -9.37 2.73 -1.28
CA ALA A 61 -7.98 3.14 -1.19
C ALA A 61 -7.79 4.56 -1.76
N MET A 62 -7.02 5.38 -1.07
CA MET A 62 -6.48 6.64 -1.61
C MET A 62 -5.29 6.36 -2.52
N MET A 63 -4.52 5.30 -2.24
CA MET A 63 -3.37 4.86 -3.01
C MET A 63 -3.23 3.34 -2.99
N VAL A 64 -3.04 2.76 -4.15
CA VAL A 64 -2.59 1.38 -4.37
C VAL A 64 -1.36 1.43 -5.25
N HIS A 65 -0.27 0.81 -4.85
CA HIS A 65 0.95 0.83 -5.65
C HIS A 65 1.61 -0.56 -5.76
N SER A 66 2.39 -0.75 -6.83
CA SER A 66 3.36 -1.83 -6.97
C SER A 66 4.77 -1.26 -6.90
N ARG A 67 5.77 -2.12 -6.68
CA ARG A 67 7.19 -1.76 -6.71
C ARG A 67 7.87 -2.38 -7.90
N LEU A 68 8.65 -1.58 -8.60
CA LEU A 68 9.52 -1.96 -9.71
C LEU A 68 10.96 -1.64 -9.29
N PHE A 69 11.90 -2.53 -9.62
CA PHE A 69 13.31 -2.25 -9.38
C PHE A 69 13.91 -1.49 -10.57
N ASP A 70 14.83 -0.59 -10.31
CA ASP A 70 15.37 0.45 -11.20
C ASP A 70 16.03 -0.06 -12.51
N LEU A 71 16.12 -1.37 -12.68
CA LEU A 71 16.66 -2.00 -13.91
C LEU A 71 15.66 -2.03 -15.07
N PHE A 72 14.40 -1.67 -14.83
CA PHE A 72 13.35 -1.69 -15.83
C PHE A 72 12.83 -0.26 -16.09
N PRO A 73 12.71 0.14 -17.36
CA PRO A 73 12.14 1.44 -17.69
C PRO A 73 10.68 1.51 -17.22
N ALA A 74 10.36 2.60 -16.53
CA ALA A 74 8.98 2.90 -16.09
C ALA A 74 8.28 3.84 -17.10
N GLU A 75 8.65 3.80 -18.37
CA GLU A 75 8.09 4.62 -19.42
C GLU A 75 6.59 4.38 -19.56
N GLY A 76 5.82 5.46 -19.52
CA GLY A 76 4.36 5.41 -19.61
C GLY A 76 3.64 4.95 -18.32
N GLU A 77 4.37 4.67 -17.25
CA GLU A 77 3.80 4.31 -15.96
C GLU A 77 3.64 5.57 -15.06
N ASP A 78 2.60 5.57 -14.23
CA ASP A 78 2.38 6.63 -13.23
C ASP A 78 3.28 6.39 -12.01
N VAL A 79 4.40 7.10 -11.94
CA VAL A 79 5.39 7.00 -10.86
C VAL A 79 5.00 7.93 -9.71
N ILE A 80 4.79 7.36 -8.53
CA ILE A 80 4.38 8.08 -7.32
C ILE A 80 5.48 8.23 -6.27
N GLY A 81 6.67 7.75 -6.55
CA GLY A 81 7.83 7.90 -5.68
C GLY A 81 8.94 6.91 -6.00
N LYS A 82 10.09 7.19 -5.41
CA LYS A 82 11.28 6.34 -5.50
C LYS A 82 11.88 6.17 -4.10
N GLU A 83 12.24 4.95 -3.76
CA GLU A 83 12.85 4.60 -2.47
C GLU A 83 14.04 3.66 -2.72
N GLY A 84 15.24 4.20 -2.63
CA GLY A 84 16.45 3.48 -3.01
C GLY A 84 16.39 3.02 -4.46
N ALA A 85 16.53 1.71 -4.71
CA ALA A 85 16.42 1.10 -6.05
C ALA A 85 14.97 0.76 -6.45
N ALA A 86 13.99 1.01 -5.61
CA ALA A 86 12.59 0.71 -5.88
C ALA A 86 11.86 1.95 -6.39
N VAL A 87 11.18 1.80 -7.53
CA VAL A 87 10.25 2.78 -8.09
C VAL A 87 8.83 2.33 -7.76
N MET A 88 8.02 3.22 -7.22
CA MET A 88 6.62 2.95 -6.88
C MET A 88 5.71 3.38 -8.02
N LEU A 89 4.91 2.44 -8.52
CA LEU A 89 3.97 2.64 -9.61
C LEU A 89 2.53 2.68 -9.09
N ASN A 90 1.79 3.69 -9.46
CA ASN A 90 0.39 3.85 -9.10
C ASN A 90 -0.50 2.80 -9.79
N GLN A 91 -1.24 2.06 -8.99
CA GLN A 91 -2.18 1.05 -9.47
C GLN A 91 -3.62 1.36 -9.02
N THR A 92 -3.87 2.52 -8.42
CA THR A 92 -5.13 2.86 -7.74
C THR A 92 -6.34 2.72 -8.65
N ALA A 93 -6.24 3.17 -9.92
CA ALA A 93 -7.33 3.10 -10.89
C ALA A 93 -7.81 1.67 -11.22
N ARG A 94 -7.02 0.65 -10.86
CA ARG A 94 -7.40 -0.76 -11.06
C ARG A 94 -8.35 -1.28 -9.98
N TYR A 95 -8.44 -0.57 -8.85
CA TYR A 95 -9.16 -1.00 -7.66
C TYR A 95 -10.24 -0.03 -7.21
N ALA A 96 -10.00 1.26 -7.36
CA ALA A 96 -10.84 2.34 -6.87
C ALA A 96 -11.16 3.35 -7.98
N ARG A 97 -12.21 4.12 -7.77
CA ARG A 97 -12.43 5.33 -8.55
C ARG A 97 -11.33 6.33 -8.23
N VAL A 98 -10.82 6.99 -9.25
CA VAL A 98 -9.71 7.95 -9.10
C VAL A 98 -10.03 9.28 -9.75
N LYS A 99 -9.32 10.30 -9.30
CA LYS A 99 -9.22 11.59 -9.96
C LYS A 99 -7.76 12.09 -9.91
N THR A 100 -7.42 12.95 -10.84
CA THR A 100 -6.16 13.67 -10.78
C THR A 100 -6.33 14.91 -9.93
N VAL A 101 -5.42 15.11 -8.97
CA VAL A 101 -5.32 16.33 -8.18
C VAL A 101 -4.00 17.03 -8.53
N SER A 102 -4.00 18.36 -8.48
CA SER A 102 -2.85 19.21 -8.78
C SER A 102 -2.47 20.04 -7.58
N VAL A 103 -1.16 20.14 -7.32
CA VAL A 103 -0.61 20.98 -6.25
C VAL A 103 0.31 22.01 -6.90
N LYS A 104 0.05 23.29 -6.62
CA LYS A 104 0.91 24.40 -7.03
C LYS A 104 1.67 24.92 -5.81
N VAL A 105 2.97 25.01 -5.92
CA VAL A 105 3.85 25.51 -4.85
C VAL A 105 4.50 26.81 -5.29
N THR A 106 4.36 27.85 -4.47
CA THR A 106 4.96 29.16 -4.69
C THR A 106 5.80 29.58 -3.47
N ASP A 107 6.71 30.50 -3.67
CA ASP A 107 7.35 31.23 -2.57
C ASP A 107 6.44 32.37 -2.06
N LYS A 108 6.92 33.12 -1.07
CA LYS A 108 6.19 34.23 -0.47
C LYS A 108 6.00 35.45 -1.42
N GLU A 109 6.78 35.54 -2.47
CA GLU A 109 6.66 36.51 -3.54
C GLU A 109 5.69 36.06 -4.64
N GLY A 110 5.17 34.85 -4.57
CA GLY A 110 4.27 34.26 -5.56
C GLY A 110 4.95 33.63 -6.77
N ALA A 111 6.29 33.52 -6.75
CA ALA A 111 7.02 32.84 -7.81
C ALA A 111 6.91 31.31 -7.67
N ALA A 112 6.85 30.61 -8.79
CA ALA A 112 6.79 29.15 -8.83
C ALA A 112 8.05 28.51 -8.23
N VAL A 113 7.89 27.54 -7.33
CA VAL A 113 9.01 26.82 -6.72
C VAL A 113 9.20 25.49 -7.43
N LYS A 114 10.23 25.41 -8.29
CA LYS A 114 10.69 24.17 -8.89
C LYS A 114 11.42 23.29 -7.86
N GLY A 115 11.25 21.97 -7.95
CA GLY A 115 11.97 21.00 -7.10
C GLY A 115 11.52 21.01 -5.64
N ALA A 116 10.37 21.59 -5.32
CA ALA A 116 9.76 21.43 -4.01
C ALA A 116 9.33 19.98 -3.84
N GLN A 117 9.70 19.38 -2.69
CA GLN A 117 9.25 18.07 -2.29
C GLN A 117 7.78 18.16 -1.84
N VAL A 118 6.92 17.41 -2.48
CA VAL A 118 5.50 17.34 -2.12
C VAL A 118 5.17 15.93 -1.65
N GLN A 119 4.60 15.84 -0.46
CA GLN A 119 4.13 14.60 0.12
C GLN A 119 2.60 14.63 0.24
N PHE A 120 1.97 13.54 -0.20
CA PHE A 120 0.53 13.30 -0.03
C PHE A 120 0.35 12.31 1.11
N LEU A 121 -0.39 12.70 2.15
CA LEU A 121 -0.45 11.97 3.40
C LEU A 121 -1.90 11.60 3.73
N VAL A 122 -2.10 10.42 4.30
CA VAL A 122 -3.38 10.01 4.91
C VAL A 122 -3.20 9.84 6.41
N LEU A 123 -4.23 10.14 7.18
CA LEU A 123 -4.25 9.88 8.61
C LEU A 123 -4.48 8.39 8.85
N ASN A 124 -3.56 7.74 9.57
CA ASN A 124 -3.65 6.32 9.91
C ASN A 124 -2.74 6.02 11.11
N MET A 125 -3.18 5.19 12.04
CA MET A 125 -2.44 4.87 13.28
C MET A 125 -1.99 6.11 14.07
N GLY A 126 -2.81 7.17 14.09
CA GLY A 126 -2.53 8.39 14.81
C GLY A 126 -1.46 9.30 14.18
N GLU A 127 -1.02 9.02 12.96
CA GLU A 127 -0.04 9.83 12.22
C GLU A 127 -0.49 10.13 10.79
N TYR A 128 0.07 11.19 10.21
CA TYR A 128 -0.05 11.45 8.79
C TYR A 128 1.04 10.73 8.01
N PHE A 129 0.67 9.61 7.38
CA PHE A 129 1.58 8.74 6.65
C PHE A 129 1.63 9.12 5.15
N PRO A 130 2.84 9.30 4.55
CA PRO A 130 2.98 9.63 3.14
C PRO A 130 2.65 8.42 2.24
N ILE A 131 1.62 8.55 1.41
CA ILE A 131 1.20 7.55 0.43
C ILE A 131 1.81 7.79 -0.96
N ALA A 132 2.27 9.01 -1.23
CA ALA A 132 3.01 9.38 -2.43
C ALA A 132 3.95 10.55 -2.16
N LYS A 133 5.05 10.62 -2.92
CA LYS A 133 6.04 11.69 -2.87
C LYS A 133 6.43 12.06 -4.29
N ALA A 134 6.46 13.34 -4.59
CA ALA A 134 6.86 13.85 -5.90
C ALA A 134 7.53 15.21 -5.78
N GLU A 135 8.10 15.68 -6.86
CA GLU A 135 8.74 17.00 -6.94
C GLU A 135 7.99 17.88 -7.92
N THR A 136 7.91 19.18 -7.62
CA THR A 136 7.30 20.14 -8.52
C THR A 136 8.17 20.40 -9.76
N ASP A 137 7.50 20.61 -10.89
CA ASP A 137 8.09 20.95 -12.18
C ASP A 137 8.55 22.43 -12.26
N GLU A 138 8.91 22.88 -13.47
CA GLU A 138 9.34 24.26 -13.76
C GLU A 138 8.25 25.29 -13.41
N ASN A 139 6.99 24.91 -13.39
CA ASN A 139 5.86 25.78 -13.07
C ASN A 139 5.47 25.72 -11.58
N GLY A 140 6.25 25.02 -10.76
CA GLY A 140 5.94 24.78 -9.37
C GLY A 140 4.77 23.81 -9.16
N THR A 141 4.48 22.95 -10.13
CA THR A 141 3.28 22.12 -10.15
C THR A 141 3.66 20.63 -10.09
N VAL A 142 2.85 19.87 -9.37
CA VAL A 142 2.88 18.41 -9.36
C VAL A 142 1.46 17.86 -9.34
N SER A 143 1.23 16.72 -9.97
CA SER A 143 -0.07 16.06 -10.00
C SER A 143 0.00 14.65 -9.43
N LEU A 144 -1.10 14.18 -8.86
CA LEU A 144 -1.26 12.82 -8.36
C LEU A 144 -2.63 12.25 -8.77
N VAL A 145 -2.64 11.01 -9.27
CA VAL A 145 -3.87 10.25 -9.44
C VAL A 145 -4.16 9.51 -8.12
N THR A 146 -5.29 9.80 -7.49
CA THR A 146 -5.64 9.26 -6.16
C THR A 146 -7.13 9.01 -6.02
N GLY A 147 -7.54 8.34 -4.93
CA GLY A 147 -8.94 8.07 -4.60
C GLY A 147 -9.73 9.31 -4.19
N PHE A 148 -11.03 9.12 -3.91
CA PHE A 148 -11.98 10.19 -3.56
C PHE A 148 -12.14 10.30 -2.04
N GLY A 149 -11.26 11.02 -1.36
CA GLY A 149 -11.26 11.19 0.10
C GLY A 149 -10.39 12.35 0.57
N SER A 150 -10.09 12.39 1.84
CA SER A 150 -9.20 13.40 2.43
C SER A 150 -7.74 13.01 2.27
N VAL A 151 -6.92 13.95 1.85
CA VAL A 151 -5.47 13.84 1.82
C VAL A 151 -4.85 15.14 2.35
N ARG A 152 -3.86 15.03 3.20
CA ARG A 152 -3.03 16.18 3.59
C ARG A 152 -1.89 16.32 2.61
N VAL A 153 -1.65 17.51 2.14
CA VAL A 153 -0.53 17.85 1.26
C VAL A 153 0.49 18.64 2.07
N LEU A 154 1.73 18.16 2.08
CA LEU A 154 2.87 18.83 2.70
C LEU A 154 3.89 19.15 1.62
N ALA A 155 4.28 20.42 1.50
CA ALA A 155 5.34 20.87 0.59
C ALA A 155 6.48 21.50 1.37
N PHE A 156 7.71 21.19 0.97
CA PHE A 156 8.93 21.81 1.50
C PHE A 156 10.05 21.76 0.46
N ARG A 157 11.06 22.58 0.64
CA ARG A 157 12.28 22.54 -0.15
C ARG A 157 13.47 22.57 0.80
N PRO A 158 14.40 21.59 0.73
CA PRO A 158 15.51 21.47 1.69
C PRO A 158 16.42 22.71 1.76
N GLU A 159 16.57 23.44 0.64
CA GLU A 159 17.41 24.62 0.56
C GLU A 159 16.69 25.92 0.98
N MET A 160 15.39 25.83 1.27
CA MET A 160 14.56 26.96 1.72
C MET A 160 14.07 26.68 3.15
N GLU A 161 14.07 27.69 3.98
CA GLU A 161 13.45 27.59 5.29
C GLU A 161 11.91 27.53 5.14
N GLY A 162 11.27 26.69 5.96
CA GLY A 162 9.83 26.59 6.03
C GLY A 162 9.22 25.46 5.21
N PHE A 163 7.94 25.25 5.48
CA PHE A 163 7.10 24.29 4.79
C PHE A 163 5.69 24.88 4.65
N ALA A 164 4.89 24.26 3.80
CA ALA A 164 3.47 24.57 3.69
C ALA A 164 2.66 23.27 3.73
N GLN A 165 1.52 23.30 4.39
CA GLN A 165 0.61 22.15 4.42
C GLN A 165 -0.84 22.59 4.37
N ALA A 166 -1.68 21.79 3.74
CA ALA A 166 -3.12 21.96 3.75
C ALA A 166 -3.83 20.62 3.54
N ASP A 167 -5.10 20.57 3.98
CA ASP A 167 -5.96 19.43 3.76
C ASP A 167 -6.75 19.61 2.46
N LEU A 168 -6.80 18.58 1.64
CA LEU A 168 -7.49 18.51 0.37
C LEU A 168 -8.57 17.43 0.42
N ASP A 169 -9.83 17.80 0.25
CA ASP A 169 -10.90 16.86 -0.02
C ASP A 169 -11.02 16.64 -1.54
N THR A 170 -10.49 15.53 -2.00
CA THR A 170 -10.46 15.22 -3.44
C THR A 170 -11.86 15.00 -4.04
N ARG A 171 -12.93 14.89 -3.24
CA ARG A 171 -14.30 14.80 -3.74
C ARG A 171 -14.80 16.17 -4.21
N ALA A 172 -14.35 17.25 -3.55
CA ALA A 172 -14.81 18.61 -3.79
C ALA A 172 -13.80 19.45 -4.60
N GLN A 173 -12.49 19.12 -4.49
CA GLN A 173 -11.42 19.90 -5.06
C GLN A 173 -10.49 19.01 -5.87
N ASP A 174 -9.86 19.55 -6.90
CA ASP A 174 -8.84 18.94 -7.74
C ASP A 174 -7.56 19.76 -7.81
N GLU A 175 -7.55 20.96 -7.19
CA GLU A 175 -6.35 21.78 -7.11
C GLU A 175 -6.18 22.37 -5.70
N ILE A 176 -4.92 22.52 -5.30
CA ILE A 176 -4.52 23.21 -4.08
C ILE A 176 -3.26 24.03 -4.33
N SER A 177 -3.20 25.21 -3.75
CA SER A 177 -2.01 26.08 -3.80
C SER A 177 -1.38 26.18 -2.41
N LEU A 178 -0.07 25.99 -2.35
CA LEU A 178 0.74 26.08 -1.14
C LEU A 178 1.81 27.14 -1.32
N THR A 179 1.97 28.01 -0.34
CA THR A 179 3.04 29.01 -0.34
C THR A 179 4.06 28.64 0.72
N LEU A 180 5.32 28.42 0.33
CA LEU A 180 6.40 28.16 1.28
C LEU A 180 6.74 29.43 2.05
N ILE A 181 6.51 29.36 3.36
CA ILE A 181 6.79 30.47 4.28
C ILE A 181 8.04 30.10 5.07
N GLY A 182 9.06 30.95 4.99
CA GLY A 182 10.36 30.70 5.64
C GLY A 182 10.39 30.89 7.17
N GLU A 183 9.24 31.09 7.78
CA GLU A 183 9.12 31.24 9.23
C GLU A 183 8.40 30.04 9.83
N ALA A 184 8.88 29.57 10.97
CA ALA A 184 8.22 28.51 11.73
C ALA A 184 6.82 28.97 12.09
N VAL A 185 5.81 28.23 11.68
CA VAL A 185 4.43 28.46 12.14
C VAL A 185 4.39 28.03 13.60
N GLU A 186 4.07 28.95 14.52
CA GLU A 186 3.81 28.58 15.90
C GLU A 186 2.68 27.54 15.95
N ALA A 187 2.77 26.61 16.90
CA ALA A 187 1.73 25.61 17.09
C ALA A 187 0.39 26.31 17.32
N GLU A 188 -0.49 26.21 16.35
CA GLU A 188 -1.83 26.77 16.45
C GLU A 188 -2.66 25.96 17.46
N ASP A 189 -3.72 26.59 17.96
CA ASP A 189 -4.71 25.95 18.80
C ASP A 189 -5.32 24.71 18.10
N TRP A 190 -5.80 23.79 18.93
CA TRP A 190 -6.50 22.59 18.46
C TRP A 190 -7.66 22.94 17.53
N ARG A 191 -7.66 22.37 16.32
CA ARG A 191 -8.77 22.49 15.40
C ARG A 191 -9.31 21.11 15.02
N ALA A 192 -10.62 21.02 14.83
CA ALA A 192 -11.25 19.84 14.29
C ALA A 192 -10.93 19.70 12.79
N VAL A 193 -10.60 18.50 12.36
CA VAL A 193 -10.36 18.14 10.96
C VAL A 193 -11.25 16.97 10.60
N ASP A 194 -12.07 17.12 9.55
CA ASP A 194 -12.85 16.02 9.01
C ASP A 194 -11.97 15.18 8.07
N VAL A 195 -11.75 13.92 8.45
CA VAL A 195 -11.03 12.96 7.63
C VAL A 195 -12.04 12.01 6.99
N ILE A 196 -12.12 12.06 5.67
CA ILE A 196 -13.13 11.33 4.90
C ILE A 196 -12.46 10.27 4.05
N ALA A 197 -12.88 9.02 4.24
CA ALA A 197 -12.48 7.91 3.40
C ALA A 197 -13.36 7.80 2.14
N PRO A 198 -12.83 7.27 1.02
CA PRO A 198 -13.64 6.94 -0.14
C PRO A 198 -14.77 5.95 0.22
N VAL A 199 -15.87 6.02 -0.51
CA VAL A 199 -16.99 5.07 -0.36
C VAL A 199 -16.73 3.78 -1.15
N ASP A 200 -17.39 2.70 -0.75
CA ASP A 200 -17.33 1.42 -1.48
C ASP A 200 -17.82 1.57 -2.92
N THR A 201 -16.91 1.43 -3.86
CA THR A 201 -17.20 1.46 -5.30
C THR A 201 -16.31 0.43 -6.01
N PRO A 202 -16.48 -0.87 -5.73
CA PRO A 202 -15.60 -1.88 -6.29
C PRO A 202 -15.66 -1.86 -7.82
N VAL A 203 -14.49 -1.81 -8.44
CA VAL A 203 -14.33 -1.80 -9.90
C VAL A 203 -14.77 -3.12 -10.51
N ASN A 204 -14.72 -4.19 -9.72
CA ASN A 204 -15.10 -5.53 -10.17
C ASN A 204 -16.14 -6.16 -9.21
N PRO A 205 -17.43 -5.87 -9.40
CA PRO A 205 -18.50 -6.25 -8.47
C PRO A 205 -18.89 -7.74 -8.52
N ASP A 206 -18.45 -8.51 -9.54
CA ASP A 206 -18.81 -9.92 -9.66
C ASP A 206 -18.43 -10.70 -8.40
N MET A 207 -19.34 -11.54 -7.94
CA MET A 207 -19.15 -12.36 -6.75
C MET A 207 -18.96 -13.83 -7.14
N PRO A 208 -18.11 -14.58 -6.39
CA PRO A 208 -18.01 -16.02 -6.59
C PRO A 208 -19.37 -16.69 -6.38
N THR A 209 -19.69 -17.69 -7.22
CA THR A 209 -20.87 -18.52 -7.00
C THR A 209 -20.71 -19.36 -5.70
N PRO A 210 -21.80 -19.90 -5.16
CA PRO A 210 -21.72 -20.79 -3.99
C PRO A 210 -20.79 -21.99 -4.23
N GLU A 211 -20.79 -22.55 -5.44
CA GLU A 211 -19.93 -23.68 -5.82
C GLU A 211 -18.46 -23.27 -5.87
N GLN A 212 -18.15 -22.10 -6.44
CA GLN A 212 -16.78 -21.55 -6.44
C GLN A 212 -16.27 -21.28 -5.03
N LYS A 213 -17.13 -20.77 -4.13
CA LYS A 213 -16.78 -20.58 -2.71
C LYS A 213 -16.50 -21.89 -2.02
N ALA A 214 -17.36 -22.90 -2.21
CA ALA A 214 -17.20 -24.23 -1.64
C ALA A 214 -15.89 -24.88 -2.09
N GLU A 215 -15.58 -24.81 -3.39
CA GLU A 215 -14.34 -25.36 -3.94
C GLU A 215 -13.10 -24.57 -3.43
N GLY A 216 -13.18 -23.25 -3.31
CA GLY A 216 -12.12 -22.45 -2.70
C GLY A 216 -11.83 -22.86 -1.26
N THR A 217 -12.88 -23.03 -0.47
CA THR A 217 -12.77 -23.50 0.92
C THR A 217 -12.15 -24.90 0.99
N ARG A 218 -12.58 -25.82 0.13
CA ARG A 218 -12.01 -27.18 0.05
C ARG A 218 -10.51 -27.14 -0.22
N ARG A 219 -10.07 -26.38 -1.24
CA ARG A 219 -8.65 -26.25 -1.59
C ARG A 219 -7.83 -25.59 -0.49
N LEU A 220 -8.39 -24.58 0.17
CA LEU A 220 -7.72 -23.93 1.30
C LEU A 220 -7.51 -24.91 2.47
N ASN A 221 -8.54 -25.70 2.80
CA ASN A 221 -8.45 -26.71 3.86
C ASN A 221 -7.41 -27.79 3.53
N GLU A 222 -7.37 -28.24 2.26
CA GLU A 222 -6.37 -29.20 1.79
C GLU A 222 -4.94 -28.61 1.88
N ALA A 223 -4.76 -27.37 1.43
CA ALA A 223 -3.47 -26.68 1.53
C ALA A 223 -3.03 -26.48 2.99
N ASN A 224 -3.97 -26.16 3.89
CA ASN A 224 -3.69 -26.03 5.33
C ASN A 224 -3.30 -27.37 5.97
N LYS A 225 -3.95 -28.47 5.56
CA LYS A 225 -3.57 -29.82 5.98
C LYS A 225 -2.13 -30.14 5.57
N ILE A 226 -1.80 -29.95 4.29
CA ILE A 226 -0.43 -30.17 3.78
C ILE A 226 0.58 -29.28 4.52
N ARG A 227 0.24 -28.02 4.78
CA ARG A 227 1.10 -27.08 5.50
C ARG A 227 1.33 -27.53 6.95
N LYS A 228 0.28 -28.04 7.62
CA LYS A 228 0.38 -28.60 8.97
C LYS A 228 1.28 -29.82 9.01
N GLU A 229 1.07 -30.78 8.12
CA GLU A 229 1.90 -31.99 8.01
C GLU A 229 3.38 -31.64 7.74
N LYS A 230 3.66 -30.67 6.86
CA LYS A 230 5.03 -30.20 6.62
C LYS A 230 5.65 -29.56 7.86
N LYS A 231 4.89 -28.72 8.58
CA LYS A 231 5.40 -28.13 9.82
C LYS A 231 5.74 -29.17 10.86
N GLU A 232 4.88 -30.16 11.05
CA GLU A 232 5.13 -31.29 11.98
C GLU A 232 6.42 -32.06 11.60
N ASN A 233 6.68 -32.22 10.31
CA ASN A 233 7.90 -32.88 9.82
C ASN A 233 9.17 -32.02 9.93
N TRP A 234 9.05 -30.71 10.05
CA TRP A 234 10.19 -29.80 10.22
C TRP A 234 10.62 -29.66 11.69
N VAL A 235 9.74 -29.99 12.62
CA VAL A 235 10.05 -29.97 14.05
C VAL A 235 10.88 -31.23 14.35
N ASN A 236 12.14 -31.01 14.75
CA ASN A 236 12.95 -32.13 15.26
C ASN A 236 12.45 -32.49 16.68
N PRO A 237 11.85 -33.69 16.89
CA PRO A 237 11.32 -34.06 18.19
C PRO A 237 12.35 -34.06 19.32
N GLU A 238 13.62 -34.31 19.00
CA GLU A 238 14.73 -34.29 19.99
C GLU A 238 15.00 -32.85 20.47
N LEU A 239 14.93 -31.87 19.55
CA LEU A 239 15.13 -30.47 19.90
C LEU A 239 13.95 -29.86 20.64
N THR A 240 12.76 -30.43 20.52
CA THR A 240 11.54 -29.93 21.12
C THR A 240 11.06 -30.74 22.31
N ALA A 241 11.79 -31.82 22.70
CA ALA A 241 11.41 -32.71 23.81
C ALA A 241 11.32 -31.95 25.14
N PHE A 242 12.12 -30.93 25.36
CA PHE A 242 12.10 -30.11 26.57
C PHE A 242 10.85 -29.22 26.67
N LEU A 243 10.13 -29.01 25.56
CA LEU A 243 8.91 -28.24 25.50
C LEU A 243 7.64 -29.09 25.74
N ALA A 244 7.84 -30.40 26.01
CA ALA A 244 6.72 -31.31 26.28
C ALA A 244 6.04 -30.89 27.59
N GLY A 245 4.78 -30.45 27.52
CA GLY A 245 4.01 -29.97 28.67
C GLY A 245 3.79 -28.47 28.74
N GLU A 246 4.44 -27.70 27.86
CA GLU A 246 4.18 -26.26 27.70
C GLU A 246 2.91 -26.01 26.87
N ASP A 247 2.27 -24.87 27.11
CA ASP A 247 1.11 -24.51 26.32
C ASP A 247 1.50 -24.17 24.86
N GLU A 248 0.52 -24.21 23.96
CA GLU A 248 0.78 -24.05 22.53
C GLU A 248 1.39 -22.66 22.18
N LYS A 249 1.13 -21.64 22.98
CA LYS A 249 1.63 -20.28 22.77
C LYS A 249 3.11 -20.16 23.16
N GLU A 250 3.45 -20.71 24.32
CA GLU A 250 4.85 -20.72 24.81
C GLU A 250 5.71 -21.62 23.94
N LEU A 251 5.17 -22.76 23.49
CA LEU A 251 5.81 -23.64 22.53
C LEU A 251 6.12 -22.93 21.20
N ARG A 252 5.18 -22.18 20.68
CA ARG A 252 5.38 -21.40 19.44
C ARG A 252 6.46 -20.32 19.61
N GLN A 253 6.45 -19.61 20.74
CA GLN A 253 7.45 -18.57 21.00
C GLN A 253 8.84 -19.20 21.12
N ALA A 254 8.98 -20.26 21.87
CA ALA A 254 10.27 -20.96 22.00
C ALA A 254 10.77 -21.52 20.66
N MET A 255 9.88 -22.02 19.80
CA MET A 255 10.27 -22.45 18.44
C MET A 255 10.74 -21.28 17.57
N VAL A 256 10.10 -20.11 17.69
CA VAL A 256 10.53 -18.90 16.97
C VAL A 256 11.91 -18.46 17.47
N ASP A 257 12.12 -18.47 18.78
CA ASP A 257 13.37 -18.06 19.39
C ASP A 257 14.51 -19.00 18.96
N VAL A 258 14.31 -20.32 19.00
CA VAL A 258 15.30 -21.31 18.52
C VAL A 258 15.59 -21.17 17.03
N LEU A 259 14.58 -20.88 16.21
CA LEU A 259 14.76 -20.69 14.76
C LEU A 259 15.44 -19.36 14.44
N SER A 260 15.25 -18.34 15.28
CA SER A 260 15.88 -17.02 15.09
C SER A 260 17.34 -17.00 15.54
N GLU A 261 17.74 -17.87 16.46
CA GLU A 261 19.14 -18.01 16.92
C GLU A 261 20.00 -18.91 16.01
N LYS A 262 19.40 -19.64 15.08
CA LYS A 262 20.16 -20.38 14.07
C LYS A 262 20.80 -19.39 13.10
N ASP A 263 22.10 -19.30 13.17
CA ASP A 263 22.93 -18.70 12.13
C ASP A 263 22.61 -19.39 10.81
N HIS A 264 21.96 -18.68 9.88
CA HIS A 264 21.60 -19.19 8.56
C HIS A 264 22.79 -19.20 7.60
N THR A 265 23.95 -19.61 8.07
CA THR A 265 25.19 -19.65 7.31
C THR A 265 25.53 -21.06 6.79
N ASP A 266 24.50 -21.86 6.45
CA ASP A 266 24.68 -23.08 5.63
C ASP A 266 23.65 -23.16 4.51
#